data_1a5e406513b3584f5ce09cbc34dc29c5
#
_entry.id   1a5e406513b3584f5ce09cbc34dc29c5
#
_cell.length_a   1.000
_cell.length_b   1.000
_cell.length_c   1.000
_cell.angle_alpha   90.00
_cell.angle_beta   90.00
_cell.angle_gamma   90.00
#
_symmetry.space_group_name_H-M   'P 1'
#
loop_
_entity.id
_entity.type
_entity.pdbx_description
1 polymer ?
#
loop_
_entity_poly.entity_id
_entity_poly.type
_entity_poly.pdbx_seq_one_letter_code
_entity_poly.pdbx_strand_id
1 'polypeptide(L)'
;FTALLASMSPQTSVEMNLMNALNTWSNWVGAGRPTARNEILDVMGMSVAGEKGVDSVLDAWRNNSVRALSTPDAAQIRLSGPKVDSFMHNLNGVMNEVTNDAWMANYAGVDQRIFGGSMTKTDPGKGPGYLAMSAKVREAAERLSKITGEDWTPAEVQETIWSWSKAVFEKPGRPIDN
;
A
#
# COMPACT_ATOMS: atom_id res chain seq x y z
N PHE A 1 6.94 11.49 -1.44
CA PHE A 1 5.49 11.52 -1.19
C PHE A 1 4.84 10.14 -1.37
N THR A 2 5.09 9.42 -2.48
CA THR A 2 4.49 8.11 -2.79
C THR A 2 4.67 7.07 -1.68
N ALA A 3 5.84 7.03 -1.04
CA ALA A 3 6.11 6.16 0.10
C ALA A 3 5.24 6.50 1.31
N LEU A 4 5.01 7.78 1.58
CA LEU A 4 4.11 8.22 2.66
C LEU A 4 2.65 7.84 2.35
N LEU A 5 2.20 8.09 1.12
CA LEU A 5 0.86 7.71 0.67
C LEU A 5 0.62 6.20 0.81
N ALA A 6 1.59 5.38 0.37
CA ALA A 6 1.52 3.94 0.54
C ALA A 6 1.51 3.52 2.03
N SER A 7 2.34 4.17 2.87
CA SER A 7 2.43 3.89 4.31
C SER A 7 1.11 4.10 5.05
N MET A 8 0.30 5.06 4.62
CA MET A 8 -0.96 5.45 5.26
C MET A 8 -2.19 4.79 4.61
N SER A 9 -1.99 3.88 3.64
CA SER A 9 -3.08 3.20 2.92
C SER A 9 -3.81 2.09 3.70
N PRO A 10 -3.24 1.41 4.73
CA PRO A 10 -3.97 0.39 5.47
C PRO A 10 -5.19 0.95 6.21
N GLN A 11 -6.32 0.25 6.14
CA GLN A 11 -7.54 0.53 6.90
C GLN A 11 -8.13 1.93 6.69
N THR A 12 -7.99 2.49 5.50
CA THR A 12 -8.55 3.81 5.16
C THR A 12 -9.13 3.82 3.75
N SER A 13 -10.07 4.72 3.48
CA SER A 13 -10.56 4.95 2.11
C SER A 13 -9.49 5.64 1.26
N VAL A 14 -9.65 5.59 -0.06
CA VAL A 14 -8.72 6.24 -1.00
C VAL A 14 -8.64 7.74 -0.74
N GLU A 15 -9.80 8.39 -0.56
CA GLU A 15 -9.90 9.83 -0.32
C GLU A 15 -9.25 10.23 1.01
N MET A 16 -9.55 9.49 2.09
CA MET A 16 -8.98 9.77 3.40
C MET A 16 -7.48 9.49 3.43
N ASN A 17 -7.01 8.45 2.73
CA ASN A 17 -5.58 8.17 2.60
C ASN A 17 -4.86 9.35 1.94
N LEU A 18 -5.38 9.83 0.81
CA LEU A 18 -4.79 10.96 0.10
C LEU A 18 -4.78 12.23 0.97
N MET A 19 -5.90 12.53 1.64
CA MET A 19 -6.02 13.70 2.51
C MET A 19 -5.04 13.64 3.67
N ASN A 20 -4.96 12.51 4.38
CA ASN A 20 -4.03 12.32 5.49
C ASN A 20 -2.58 12.42 5.04
N ALA A 21 -2.23 11.84 3.90
CA ALA A 21 -0.88 11.90 3.35
C ALA A 21 -0.49 13.31 2.91
N LEU A 22 -1.40 14.05 2.27
CA LEU A 22 -1.16 15.46 1.88
C LEU A 22 -0.97 16.37 3.09
N ASN A 23 -1.83 16.24 4.09
CA ASN A 23 -1.73 17.01 5.33
C ASN A 23 -0.42 16.70 6.07
N THR A 24 -0.08 15.42 6.19
CA THR A 24 1.19 15.01 6.83
C THR A 24 2.38 15.54 6.07
N TRP A 25 2.38 15.44 4.75
CA TRP A 25 3.47 15.97 3.91
C TRP A 25 3.61 17.48 4.05
N SER A 26 2.51 18.22 3.98
CA SER A 26 2.51 19.68 4.11
C SER A 26 3.05 20.13 5.47
N ASN A 27 2.55 19.52 6.55
CA ASN A 27 2.99 19.84 7.91
C ASN A 27 4.46 19.44 8.15
N TRP A 28 4.90 18.29 7.58
CA TRP A 28 6.28 17.85 7.66
C TRP A 28 7.24 18.82 6.95
N VAL A 29 6.85 19.31 5.77
CA VAL A 29 7.61 20.36 5.07
C VAL A 29 7.62 21.66 5.86
N GLY A 30 6.47 22.08 6.38
CA GLY A 30 6.34 23.29 7.22
C GLY A 30 7.15 23.23 8.52
N ALA A 31 7.31 22.04 9.09
CA ALA A 31 8.15 21.78 10.28
C ALA A 31 9.66 21.70 9.96
N GLY A 32 10.08 21.95 8.73
CA GLY A 32 11.49 21.90 8.33
C GLY A 32 12.00 20.49 8.00
N ARG A 33 11.12 19.55 7.67
CA ARG A 33 11.43 18.17 7.30
C ARG A 33 12.20 17.40 8.38
N PRO A 34 11.66 17.27 9.58
CA PRO A 34 12.31 16.54 10.65
C PRO A 34 12.56 15.09 10.25
N THR A 35 13.67 14.52 10.73
CA THR A 35 14.05 13.12 10.48
C THR A 35 13.96 12.26 11.74
N ALA A 36 13.86 12.89 12.92
CA ALA A 36 13.71 12.18 14.17
C ALA A 36 12.32 11.55 14.29
N ARG A 37 12.28 10.28 14.75
CA ARG A 37 11.04 9.50 14.86
C ARG A 37 9.91 10.25 15.58
N ASN A 38 10.22 10.82 16.74
CA ASN A 38 9.20 11.46 17.59
C ASN A 38 8.61 12.70 16.88
N GLU A 39 9.45 13.53 16.27
CA GLU A 39 9.01 14.71 15.54
C GLU A 39 8.13 14.35 14.33
N ILE A 40 8.45 13.25 13.60
CA ILE A 40 7.62 12.76 12.52
C ILE A 40 6.26 12.30 13.04
N LEU A 41 6.23 11.56 14.15
CA LEU A 41 4.98 11.08 14.74
C LEU A 41 4.13 12.23 15.28
N ASP A 42 4.72 13.28 15.83
CA ASP A 42 4.01 14.50 16.27
C ASP A 42 3.36 15.21 15.08
N VAL A 43 4.09 15.34 13.96
CA VAL A 43 3.55 15.89 12.71
C VAL A 43 2.38 15.04 12.20
N MET A 44 2.50 13.72 12.24
CA MET A 44 1.40 12.82 11.83
C MET A 44 0.17 13.01 12.73
N GLY A 45 0.36 13.07 14.04
CA GLY A 45 -0.72 13.27 15.01
C GLY A 45 -1.49 14.57 14.82
N MET A 46 -0.85 15.61 14.33
CA MET A 46 -1.47 16.89 13.97
C MET A 46 -2.17 16.86 12.60
N SER A 47 -1.83 15.90 11.76
CA SER A 47 -2.19 15.88 10.33
C SER A 47 -3.36 14.96 10.01
N VAL A 48 -3.56 13.89 10.80
CA VAL A 48 -4.66 12.95 10.55
C VAL A 48 -5.98 13.53 11.03
N ALA A 49 -7.06 13.07 10.43
CA ALA A 49 -8.41 13.55 10.72
C ALA A 49 -8.72 13.52 12.23
N GLY A 50 -9.03 14.69 12.78
CA GLY A 50 -9.37 14.87 14.21
C GLY A 50 -8.26 15.43 15.07
N GLU A 51 -7.04 15.64 14.58
CA GLU A 51 -5.90 16.29 15.29
C GLU A 51 -5.72 15.83 16.75
N LYS A 52 -5.88 14.51 16.98
CA LYS A 52 -5.96 13.93 18.34
C LYS A 52 -4.61 13.52 18.92
N GLY A 53 -3.51 13.98 18.28
CA GLY A 53 -2.15 13.64 18.67
C GLY A 53 -1.69 12.26 18.18
N VAL A 54 -0.51 11.85 18.62
CA VAL A 54 0.16 10.61 18.15
C VAL A 54 -0.68 9.36 18.38
N ASP A 55 -1.48 9.31 19.42
CA ASP A 55 -2.31 8.15 19.75
C ASP A 55 -3.43 7.89 18.75
N SER A 56 -3.80 8.90 17.94
CA SER A 56 -4.78 8.75 16.86
C SER A 56 -4.18 8.17 15.57
N VAL A 57 -2.86 8.10 15.46
CA VAL A 57 -2.17 7.54 14.30
C VAL A 57 -2.17 6.02 14.41
N LEU A 58 -2.71 5.33 13.41
CA LEU A 58 -2.74 3.87 13.38
C LEU A 58 -1.31 3.29 13.45
N ASP A 59 -1.13 2.26 14.26
CA ASP A 59 0.16 1.58 14.42
C ASP A 59 0.72 1.08 13.09
N ALA A 60 -0.17 0.60 12.21
CA ALA A 60 0.19 0.15 10.86
C ALA A 60 0.87 1.25 10.02
N TRP A 61 0.58 2.52 10.29
CA TRP A 61 1.15 3.65 9.56
C TRP A 61 2.48 4.14 10.14
N ARG A 62 2.66 4.09 11.48
CA ARG A 62 3.76 4.76 12.19
C ARG A 62 5.14 4.42 11.65
N ASN A 63 5.48 3.14 11.63
CA ASN A 63 6.84 2.70 11.26
C ASN A 63 7.17 2.98 9.79
N ASN A 64 6.22 2.77 8.90
CA ASN A 64 6.42 2.98 7.47
C ASN A 64 6.48 4.47 7.12
N SER A 65 5.64 5.31 7.74
CA SER A 65 5.70 6.76 7.53
C SER A 65 7.01 7.36 8.06
N VAL A 66 7.50 6.87 9.20
CA VAL A 66 8.83 7.27 9.67
C VAL A 66 9.91 6.89 8.66
N ARG A 67 9.90 5.66 8.11
CA ARG A 67 10.84 5.26 7.05
C ARG A 67 10.72 6.14 5.81
N ALA A 68 9.50 6.43 5.38
CA ALA A 68 9.23 7.25 4.21
C ALA A 68 9.76 8.69 4.34
N LEU A 69 9.68 9.28 5.54
CA LEU A 69 10.04 10.68 5.78
C LEU A 69 11.48 10.87 6.30
N SER A 70 12.07 9.85 6.96
CA SER A 70 13.43 9.94 7.49
C SER A 70 14.52 9.46 6.53
N THR A 71 14.16 8.74 5.44
CA THR A 71 15.14 8.23 4.48
C THR A 71 15.42 9.30 3.42
N PRO A 72 16.66 9.84 3.36
CA PRO A 72 16.98 10.98 2.47
C PRO A 72 16.89 10.62 0.99
N ASP A 73 17.28 9.41 0.62
CA ASP A 73 17.27 8.93 -0.76
C ASP A 73 15.99 8.11 -1.01
N ALA A 74 15.11 8.64 -1.83
CA ALA A 74 13.85 7.97 -2.18
C ALA A 74 14.04 6.57 -2.77
N ALA A 75 15.14 6.31 -3.48
CA ALA A 75 15.44 5.00 -4.06
C ALA A 75 15.79 3.93 -3.01
N GLN A 76 16.17 4.37 -1.80
CA GLN A 76 16.53 3.49 -0.69
C GLN A 76 15.35 3.20 0.25
N ILE A 77 14.21 3.85 0.06
CA ILE A 77 13.03 3.60 0.90
C ILE A 77 12.58 2.16 0.70
N ARG A 78 12.41 1.43 1.81
CA ARG A 78 11.81 0.09 1.85
C ARG A 78 10.76 0.09 2.94
N LEU A 79 9.51 -0.17 2.57
CA LEU A 79 8.41 -0.23 3.52
C LEU A 79 8.27 -1.65 4.07
N SER A 80 7.77 -1.76 5.29
CA SER A 80 7.51 -3.05 5.93
C SER A 80 6.11 -3.53 5.53
N GLY A 81 6.04 -4.79 5.14
CA GLY A 81 4.82 -5.43 4.66
C GLY A 81 4.73 -5.44 3.13
N PRO A 82 4.48 -6.63 2.55
CA PRO A 82 4.56 -6.84 1.10
C PRO A 82 3.55 -5.98 0.32
N LYS A 83 2.33 -5.81 0.85
CA LYS A 83 1.30 -4.96 0.24
C LYS A 83 1.76 -3.50 0.12
N VAL A 84 2.21 -2.93 1.23
CA VAL A 84 2.53 -1.49 1.31
C VAL A 84 3.76 -1.16 0.47
N ASP A 85 4.76 -2.04 0.48
CA ASP A 85 5.96 -1.90 -0.34
C ASP A 85 5.64 -2.03 -1.84
N SER A 86 4.86 -3.04 -2.23
CA SER A 86 4.40 -3.20 -3.63
C SER A 86 3.58 -2.01 -4.11
N PHE A 87 2.68 -1.49 -3.26
CA PHE A 87 1.89 -0.32 -3.60
C PHE A 87 2.75 0.93 -3.80
N MET A 88 3.77 1.14 -2.97
CA MET A 88 4.74 2.21 -3.19
C MET A 88 5.43 2.07 -4.56
N HIS A 89 5.82 0.86 -4.93
CA HIS A 89 6.44 0.60 -6.23
C HIS A 89 5.48 0.89 -7.40
N ASN A 90 4.21 0.46 -7.30
CA ASN A 90 3.19 0.81 -8.31
C ASN A 90 3.01 2.32 -8.44
N LEU A 91 2.92 3.07 -7.34
CA LEU A 91 2.82 4.54 -7.34
C LEU A 91 4.05 5.23 -7.95
N ASN A 92 5.19 4.56 -7.98
CA ASN A 92 6.40 5.02 -8.66
C ASN A 92 6.53 4.51 -10.10
N GLY A 93 5.48 3.91 -10.68
CA GLY A 93 5.44 3.49 -12.07
C GLY A 93 6.03 2.10 -12.34
N VAL A 94 6.29 1.28 -11.32
CA VAL A 94 6.74 -0.11 -11.48
C VAL A 94 5.53 -0.98 -11.79
N MET A 95 5.11 -1.01 -13.06
CA MET A 95 3.85 -1.63 -13.48
C MET A 95 3.88 -3.17 -13.46
N ASN A 96 5.05 -3.79 -13.33
CA ASN A 96 5.19 -5.24 -13.16
C ASN A 96 5.05 -5.69 -11.69
N GLU A 97 4.96 -4.74 -10.75
CA GLU A 97 4.70 -5.03 -9.34
C GLU A 97 3.20 -5.30 -9.12
N VAL A 98 2.88 -6.17 -8.16
CA VAL A 98 1.50 -6.58 -7.85
C VAL A 98 1.21 -6.31 -6.39
N THR A 99 0.22 -5.47 -6.11
CA THR A 99 -0.24 -5.16 -4.75
C THR A 99 -1.35 -6.12 -4.33
N ASN A 100 -0.99 -7.22 -3.68
CA ASN A 100 -1.96 -8.18 -3.16
C ASN A 100 -2.47 -7.76 -1.77
N ASP A 101 -3.79 -7.63 -1.65
CA ASP A 101 -4.46 -7.27 -0.40
C ASP A 101 -5.70 -8.16 -0.14
N ALA A 102 -6.51 -7.80 0.85
CA ALA A 102 -7.72 -8.52 1.20
C ALA A 102 -8.71 -8.66 0.03
N TRP A 103 -8.82 -7.64 -0.84
CA TRP A 103 -9.71 -7.71 -2.01
C TRP A 103 -9.23 -8.72 -3.04
N MET A 104 -7.92 -8.81 -3.24
CA MET A 104 -7.32 -9.84 -4.10
C MET A 104 -7.53 -11.24 -3.53
N ALA A 105 -7.44 -11.39 -2.20
CA ALA A 105 -7.74 -12.66 -1.53
C ALA A 105 -9.21 -13.04 -1.70
N ASN A 106 -10.14 -12.10 -1.49
CA ASN A 106 -11.57 -12.32 -1.68
C ASN A 106 -11.91 -12.72 -3.12
N TYR A 107 -11.34 -12.03 -4.09
CA TYR A 107 -11.51 -12.40 -5.50
C TYR A 107 -11.07 -13.84 -5.80
N ALA A 108 -9.91 -14.22 -5.26
CA ALA A 108 -9.35 -15.54 -5.46
C ALA A 108 -10.00 -16.65 -4.59
N GLY A 109 -10.90 -16.29 -3.67
CA GLY A 109 -11.53 -17.24 -2.74
C GLY A 109 -10.53 -17.86 -1.74
N VAL A 110 -9.49 -17.12 -1.37
CA VAL A 110 -8.45 -17.57 -0.43
C VAL A 110 -8.41 -16.70 0.82
N ASP A 111 -7.85 -17.24 1.89
CA ASP A 111 -7.63 -16.48 3.13
C ASP A 111 -6.47 -15.50 2.92
N GLN A 112 -6.66 -14.21 3.25
CA GLN A 112 -5.62 -13.19 3.12
C GLN A 112 -4.35 -13.49 3.92
N ARG A 113 -4.42 -14.33 4.96
CA ARG A 113 -3.25 -14.75 5.74
C ARG A 113 -2.17 -15.45 4.90
N ILE A 114 -2.52 -15.98 3.73
CA ILE A 114 -1.53 -16.53 2.80
C ILE A 114 -0.54 -15.48 2.28
N PHE A 115 -0.92 -14.20 2.31
CA PHE A 115 -0.06 -13.10 1.86
C PHE A 115 0.96 -12.67 2.92
N GLY A 116 0.76 -13.08 4.17
CA GLY A 116 1.76 -12.97 5.21
C GLY A 116 2.87 -14.00 5.02
N GLY A 117 3.87 -13.90 5.82
CA GLY A 117 4.91 -14.91 5.87
C GLY A 117 6.31 -14.35 5.98
N SER A 118 7.28 -15.27 6.04
CA SER A 118 8.68 -14.95 6.18
C SER A 118 9.27 -14.44 4.88
N MET A 119 10.29 -13.61 5.05
CA MET A 119 11.10 -13.10 3.94
C MET A 119 11.71 -14.24 3.15
N THR A 120 11.71 -14.13 1.82
CA THR A 120 12.47 -15.00 0.94
C THR A 120 13.82 -14.36 0.59
N LYS A 121 14.79 -15.16 0.13
CA LYS A 121 16.08 -14.62 -0.31
C LYS A 121 15.98 -13.79 -1.59
N THR A 122 15.02 -14.14 -2.45
CA THR A 122 14.81 -13.54 -3.78
C THR A 122 13.91 -12.31 -3.74
N ASP A 123 12.99 -12.25 -2.77
CA ASP A 123 12.06 -11.13 -2.62
C ASP A 123 11.77 -10.91 -1.13
N PRO A 124 12.65 -10.19 -0.43
CA PRO A 124 12.51 -9.94 0.99
C PRO A 124 11.20 -9.23 1.34
N GLY A 125 10.47 -9.79 2.29
CA GLY A 125 9.18 -9.25 2.75
C GLY A 125 7.96 -9.86 2.08
N LYS A 126 8.12 -10.67 1.02
CA LYS A 126 7.01 -11.36 0.34
C LYS A 126 7.08 -12.86 0.61
N GLY A 127 6.03 -13.41 1.22
CA GLY A 127 5.90 -14.84 1.46
C GLY A 127 5.50 -15.63 0.21
N PRO A 128 5.57 -16.98 0.25
CA PRO A 128 5.26 -17.83 -0.90
C PRO A 128 3.86 -17.61 -1.48
N GLY A 129 2.85 -17.41 -0.64
CA GLY A 129 1.46 -17.14 -1.09
C GLY A 129 1.34 -15.81 -1.83
N TYR A 130 2.03 -14.77 -1.35
CA TYR A 130 2.08 -13.48 -2.03
C TYR A 130 2.71 -13.58 -3.41
N LEU A 131 3.84 -14.28 -3.51
CA LEU A 131 4.56 -14.50 -4.76
C LEU A 131 3.75 -15.35 -5.75
N ALA A 132 3.06 -16.40 -5.26
CA ALA A 132 2.21 -17.23 -6.10
C ALA A 132 1.03 -16.43 -6.69
N MET A 133 0.36 -15.60 -5.89
CA MET A 133 -0.71 -14.72 -6.37
C MET A 133 -0.17 -13.73 -7.39
N SER A 134 0.96 -13.08 -7.10
CA SER A 134 1.59 -12.15 -8.04
C SER A 134 1.95 -12.81 -9.38
N ALA A 135 2.40 -14.05 -9.36
CA ALA A 135 2.67 -14.83 -10.58
C ALA A 135 1.38 -15.06 -11.39
N LYS A 136 0.26 -15.38 -10.72
CA LYS A 136 -1.04 -15.56 -11.39
C LYS A 136 -1.56 -14.27 -12.02
N VAL A 137 -1.37 -13.13 -11.38
CA VAL A 137 -1.75 -11.83 -11.94
C VAL A 137 -0.90 -11.51 -13.18
N ARG A 138 0.41 -11.79 -13.15
CA ARG A 138 1.29 -11.63 -14.33
C ARG A 138 0.88 -12.54 -15.49
N GLU A 139 0.58 -13.81 -15.21
CA GLU A 139 0.03 -14.73 -16.21
C GLU A 139 -1.28 -14.21 -16.83
N ALA A 140 -2.17 -13.65 -16.00
CA ALA A 140 -3.41 -13.07 -16.48
C ALA A 140 -3.17 -11.83 -17.36
N ALA A 141 -2.21 -10.97 -17.03
CA ALA A 141 -1.84 -9.81 -17.85
C ALA A 141 -1.32 -10.26 -19.24
N GLU A 142 -0.43 -11.24 -19.28
CA GLU A 142 0.06 -11.80 -20.56
C GLU A 142 -1.06 -12.40 -21.41
N ARG A 143 -2.01 -13.09 -20.79
CA ARG A 143 -3.18 -13.67 -21.49
C ARG A 143 -4.11 -12.61 -22.03
N LEU A 144 -4.42 -11.58 -21.23
CA LEU A 144 -5.23 -10.45 -21.65
C LEU A 144 -4.60 -9.72 -22.81
N SER A 145 -3.31 -9.42 -22.75
CA SER A 145 -2.58 -8.77 -23.84
C SER A 145 -2.68 -9.58 -25.16
N LYS A 146 -2.57 -10.90 -25.09
CA LYS A 146 -2.72 -11.78 -26.27
C LYS A 146 -4.15 -11.80 -26.83
N ILE A 147 -5.17 -11.73 -25.98
CA ILE A 147 -6.58 -11.81 -26.39
C ILE A 147 -7.08 -10.48 -26.92
N THR A 148 -6.71 -9.38 -26.28
CA THR A 148 -7.23 -8.05 -26.61
C THR A 148 -6.38 -7.32 -27.67
N GLY A 149 -5.11 -7.68 -27.79
CA GLY A 149 -4.13 -6.96 -28.61
C GLY A 149 -3.64 -5.66 -27.94
N GLU A 150 -4.01 -5.42 -26.69
CA GLU A 150 -3.57 -4.29 -25.88
C GLU A 150 -2.46 -4.73 -24.93
N ASP A 151 -1.62 -3.81 -24.52
CA ASP A 151 -0.51 -4.09 -23.59
C ASP A 151 -0.97 -3.97 -22.14
N TRP A 152 -1.46 -5.08 -21.57
CA TRP A 152 -1.92 -5.15 -20.19
C TRP A 152 -0.76 -5.38 -19.23
N THR A 153 -0.59 -4.49 -18.27
CA THR A 153 0.39 -4.66 -17.20
C THR A 153 -0.21 -5.42 -16.00
N PRO A 154 0.64 -6.10 -15.19
CA PRO A 154 0.19 -6.73 -13.94
C PRO A 154 -0.50 -5.76 -12.97
N ALA A 155 -0.04 -4.52 -12.86
CA ALA A 155 -0.65 -3.50 -12.03
C ALA A 155 -2.07 -3.14 -12.50
N GLU A 156 -2.32 -3.01 -13.80
CA GLU A 156 -3.65 -2.74 -14.35
C GLU A 156 -4.61 -3.90 -14.13
N VAL A 157 -4.15 -5.14 -14.29
CA VAL A 157 -4.95 -6.32 -13.99
C VAL A 157 -5.31 -6.37 -12.51
N GLN A 158 -4.35 -6.13 -11.62
CA GLN A 158 -4.57 -6.10 -10.18
C GLN A 158 -5.55 -4.99 -9.80
N GLU A 159 -5.40 -3.79 -10.33
CA GLU A 159 -6.29 -2.66 -10.05
C GLU A 159 -7.71 -2.91 -10.56
N THR A 160 -7.86 -3.55 -11.73
CA THR A 160 -9.15 -3.95 -12.28
C THR A 160 -9.84 -4.95 -11.35
N ILE A 161 -9.14 -5.98 -10.88
CA ILE A 161 -9.65 -6.97 -9.93
C ILE A 161 -10.03 -6.29 -8.61
N TRP A 162 -9.17 -5.40 -8.10
CA TRP A 162 -9.40 -4.67 -6.86
C TRP A 162 -10.65 -3.81 -6.93
N SER A 163 -10.79 -3.02 -7.99
CA SER A 163 -11.94 -2.13 -8.22
C SER A 163 -13.24 -2.93 -8.35
N TRP A 164 -13.21 -4.03 -9.10
CA TRP A 164 -14.36 -4.92 -9.24
C TRP A 164 -14.75 -5.58 -7.91
N SER A 165 -13.77 -6.14 -7.19
CA SER A 165 -14.00 -6.80 -5.91
C SER A 165 -14.58 -5.82 -4.88
N LYS A 166 -14.05 -4.63 -4.81
CA LYS A 166 -14.55 -3.56 -3.95
C LYS A 166 -16.01 -3.23 -4.30
N ALA A 167 -16.32 -3.02 -5.57
CA ALA A 167 -17.68 -2.70 -6.02
C ALA A 167 -18.71 -3.81 -5.69
N VAL A 168 -18.28 -5.08 -5.77
CA VAL A 168 -19.17 -6.24 -5.55
C VAL A 168 -19.31 -6.61 -4.07
N PHE A 169 -18.22 -6.57 -3.31
CA PHE A 169 -18.16 -7.10 -1.95
C PHE A 169 -18.21 -6.02 -0.85
N GLU A 170 -17.86 -4.78 -1.16
CA GLU A 170 -17.93 -3.71 -0.17
C GLU A 170 -19.40 -3.40 0.16
N LYS A 171 -19.81 -3.75 1.36
CA LYS A 171 -21.12 -3.36 1.88
C LYS A 171 -21.02 -1.97 2.49
N PRO A 172 -21.96 -1.06 2.19
CA PRO A 172 -21.98 0.26 2.83
C PRO A 172 -21.90 0.15 4.36
N GLY A 173 -20.92 0.82 4.97
CA GLY A 173 -20.74 0.87 6.41
C GLY A 173 -20.05 -0.35 7.05
N ARG A 174 -19.56 -1.31 6.28
CA ARG A 174 -18.71 -2.39 6.80
C ARG A 174 -17.36 -2.37 6.08
N PRO A 175 -16.26 -2.10 6.80
CA PRO A 175 -14.94 -2.43 6.28
C PRO A 175 -14.87 -3.95 6.03
N ILE A 176 -14.02 -4.37 5.09
CA ILE A 176 -13.69 -5.80 5.00
C ILE A 176 -13.09 -6.21 6.34
N ASP A 177 -13.65 -7.24 6.94
CA ASP A 177 -13.05 -7.88 8.10
C ASP A 177 -11.67 -8.41 7.68
N ASN A 178 -10.63 -7.78 8.23
CA ASN A 178 -9.23 -8.17 8.05
C ASN A 178 -8.90 -9.35 8.98
#